data_974e13b704b8896862a9acc0f1e95f9c
#
_entry.id   974e13b704b8896862a9acc0f1e95f9c
#
_cell.length_a   1.000
_cell.length_b   1.000
_cell.length_c   1.000
_cell.angle_alpha   90.00
_cell.angle_beta   90.00
_cell.angle_gamma   90.00
#
_symmetry.space_group_name_H-M   'P 1'
#
loop_
_entity.id
_entity.type
_entity.pdbx_description
1 polymer ?
#
loop_
_entity_poly.entity_id
_entity_poly.type
_entity_poly.pdbx_seq_one_letter_code
_entity_poly.pdbx_strand_id
1 'polypeptide(L)'
;MRATIASALLGACLAAGCASPKETATPQAETPAAAPATPPSQPAPPATAPASPATSEPPVAQVREEPLPKVPDPDRLPPLPDFGFPPPRPIEEVRAVYRFAALNPQVMRYMPCFCGCERSGHQDNEDCFIKSRAADGSVEFDPHGYSCAICIDVARDAMRMRNSGADVPSIRTAIELRYRTPTGTITPTPAPKAGAP
;
A
#
# COMPACT_ATOMS: atom_id res chain seq x y z
N MET A 1 -20.98 -54.41 -20.39
CA MET A 1 -20.67 -54.40 -21.84
C MET A 1 -19.39 -53.61 -22.06
N ARG A 2 -18.45 -54.28 -22.66
CA ARG A 2 -17.05 -53.79 -22.91
C ARG A 2 -17.03 -52.88 -24.14
N ALA A 3 -16.21 -51.82 -24.12
CA ALA A 3 -15.50 -51.37 -25.33
C ALA A 3 -14.28 -50.53 -24.93
N THR A 4 -13.15 -51.15 -25.00
CA THR A 4 -11.79 -50.60 -25.09
C THR A 4 -11.54 -50.15 -26.52
N ILE A 5 -10.98 -48.95 -26.72
CA ILE A 5 -10.23 -48.60 -27.93
C ILE A 5 -8.95 -47.93 -27.52
N ALA A 6 -7.84 -48.65 -27.69
CA ALA A 6 -6.48 -48.13 -27.71
C ALA A 6 -6.15 -47.70 -29.13
N SER A 7 -5.52 -46.54 -29.31
CA SER A 7 -4.79 -46.23 -30.55
C SER A 7 -3.52 -45.43 -30.17
N ALA A 8 -2.42 -46.15 -30.28
CA ALA A 8 -1.08 -45.60 -30.31
C ALA A 8 -0.80 -45.09 -31.73
N LEU A 9 -0.21 -43.88 -31.86
CA LEU A 9 0.52 -43.49 -33.06
C LEU A 9 1.83 -42.82 -32.66
N LEU A 10 2.87 -43.55 -33.03
CA LEU A 10 4.26 -43.19 -33.05
C LEU A 10 4.54 -42.28 -34.25
N GLY A 11 5.32 -41.23 -34.11
CA GLY A 11 5.76 -40.36 -35.23
C GLY A 11 6.86 -39.41 -34.72
N ALA A 12 8.04 -39.85 -34.80
CA ALA A 12 9.23 -39.49 -35.59
C ALA A 12 9.77 -38.05 -35.39
N CYS A 13 11.00 -38.05 -34.83
CA CYS A 13 11.98 -36.96 -34.81
C CYS A 13 12.30 -36.39 -36.18
N LEU A 14 12.45 -35.08 -36.26
CA LEU A 14 13.31 -34.42 -37.21
C LEU A 14 14.08 -33.30 -36.53
N ALA A 15 15.39 -33.55 -36.42
CA ALA A 15 16.39 -32.59 -35.99
C ALA A 15 16.74 -31.66 -37.19
N ALA A 16 16.74 -30.37 -37.01
CA ALA A 16 17.42 -29.38 -37.83
C ALA A 16 17.74 -28.21 -36.89
N GLY A 17 18.94 -27.96 -36.49
CA GLY A 17 19.95 -27.28 -37.25
C GLY A 17 20.14 -25.93 -36.58
N CYS A 18 21.05 -25.86 -35.55
CA CYS A 18 21.57 -24.61 -34.97
C CYS A 18 22.27 -23.75 -36.04
N ALA A 19 21.85 -22.50 -36.21
CA ALA A 19 22.68 -21.47 -36.77
C ALA A 19 22.64 -20.26 -35.84
N SER A 20 23.69 -20.06 -35.06
CA SER A 20 23.96 -18.83 -34.31
C SER A 20 24.40 -17.72 -35.28
N PRO A 21 23.86 -16.52 -35.20
CA PRO A 21 24.48 -15.37 -35.83
C PRO A 21 25.69 -14.92 -35.02
N LYS A 22 26.79 -14.81 -35.70
CA LYS A 22 28.09 -14.30 -35.29
C LYS A 22 27.96 -12.81 -35.01
N GLU A 23 28.11 -12.45 -33.75
CA GLU A 23 28.14 -11.06 -33.28
C GLU A 23 29.45 -10.41 -33.73
N THR A 24 29.31 -9.43 -34.61
CA THR A 24 30.44 -8.61 -35.10
C THR A 24 30.74 -7.55 -34.04
N ALA A 25 31.85 -7.72 -33.33
CA ALA A 25 32.36 -6.73 -32.43
C ALA A 25 32.82 -5.47 -33.14
N THR A 26 32.17 -4.35 -32.86
CA THR A 26 32.62 -3.02 -33.29
C THR A 26 33.69 -2.56 -32.26
N PRO A 27 34.86 -2.07 -32.71
CA PRO A 27 35.87 -1.55 -31.79
C PRO A 27 35.42 -0.23 -31.15
N GLN A 28 35.39 -0.18 -29.86
CA GLN A 28 35.21 1.06 -29.11
C GLN A 28 36.47 1.90 -29.19
N ALA A 29 36.32 3.14 -29.63
CA ALA A 29 37.37 4.14 -29.59
C ALA A 29 37.67 4.54 -28.16
N GLU A 30 38.91 4.37 -27.74
CA GLU A 30 39.44 4.83 -26.48
C GLU A 30 39.41 6.36 -26.43
N THR A 31 38.68 6.92 -25.50
CA THR A 31 38.73 8.35 -25.13
C THR A 31 39.86 8.55 -24.11
N PRO A 32 40.78 9.50 -24.35
CA PRO A 32 41.89 9.73 -23.42
C PRO A 32 41.37 10.27 -22.06
N ALA A 33 41.93 9.73 -20.97
CA ALA A 33 41.68 10.15 -19.63
C ALA A 33 42.11 11.62 -19.42
N ALA A 34 41.13 12.47 -19.06
CA ALA A 34 41.39 13.82 -18.55
C ALA A 34 41.83 13.73 -17.07
N ALA A 35 42.94 14.39 -16.79
CA ALA A 35 43.52 14.51 -15.43
C ALA A 35 42.57 15.20 -14.46
N PRO A 36 42.61 14.83 -13.15
CA PRO A 36 41.73 15.45 -12.16
C PRO A 36 42.19 16.90 -11.88
N ALA A 37 41.26 17.84 -12.13
CA ALA A 37 41.44 19.24 -11.72
C ALA A 37 41.19 19.35 -10.22
N THR A 38 42.16 19.90 -9.51
CA THR A 38 42.09 20.25 -8.09
C THR A 38 41.03 21.33 -7.88
N PRO A 39 40.07 21.18 -6.96
CA PRO A 39 39.12 22.24 -6.65
C PRO A 39 39.81 23.38 -5.85
N PRO A 40 39.47 24.65 -6.12
CA PRO A 40 39.98 25.77 -5.33
C PRO A 40 39.39 25.73 -3.93
N SER A 41 40.30 25.94 -2.93
CA SER A 41 39.94 26.10 -1.51
C SER A 41 39.04 27.32 -1.31
N GLN A 42 37.79 27.07 -0.86
CA GLN A 42 36.93 28.15 -0.38
C GLN A 42 37.35 28.59 1.03
N PRO A 43 37.41 29.88 1.31
CA PRO A 43 37.62 30.35 2.67
C PRO A 43 36.38 30.10 3.54
N ALA A 44 36.59 29.62 4.75
CA ALA A 44 35.55 29.37 5.74
C ALA A 44 34.81 30.67 6.13
N PRO A 45 33.47 30.65 6.18
CA PRO A 45 32.72 31.78 6.72
C PRO A 45 32.84 31.85 8.24
N PRO A 46 32.77 33.07 8.84
CA PRO A 46 32.84 33.24 10.28
C PRO A 46 31.67 32.58 10.99
N ALA A 47 31.97 31.90 12.09
CA ALA A 47 31.00 31.28 12.96
C ALA A 47 30.13 32.34 13.64
N THR A 48 28.92 32.56 13.12
CA THR A 48 27.87 33.24 13.84
C THR A 48 27.02 32.15 14.51
N ALA A 49 26.98 32.14 15.84
CA ALA A 49 26.15 31.23 16.61
C ALA A 49 24.69 31.43 16.21
N PRO A 50 23.99 30.38 15.78
CA PRO A 50 22.55 30.49 15.52
C PRO A 50 21.81 30.50 16.85
N ALA A 51 20.97 31.54 17.02
CA ALA A 51 19.85 31.49 17.95
C ALA A 51 19.04 30.21 17.71
N SER A 52 18.77 29.47 18.79
CA SER A 52 17.92 28.30 18.77
C SER A 52 16.61 28.64 18.05
N PRO A 53 16.24 27.94 16.96
CA PRO A 53 14.89 28.03 16.45
C PRO A 53 13.98 27.41 17.51
N ALA A 54 12.99 28.19 17.93
CA ALA A 54 11.85 27.67 18.67
C ALA A 54 11.30 26.47 17.87
N THR A 55 11.43 25.29 18.45
CA THR A 55 10.83 24.06 17.93
C THR A 55 9.34 24.26 18.01
N SER A 56 8.74 24.70 16.90
CA SER A 56 7.31 24.56 16.72
C SER A 56 7.06 23.06 16.56
N GLU A 57 6.72 22.42 17.66
CA GLU A 57 6.16 21.07 17.65
C GLU A 57 5.02 21.06 16.62
N PRO A 58 5.03 20.10 15.66
CA PRO A 58 3.88 19.95 14.79
C PRO A 58 2.65 19.74 15.67
N PRO A 59 1.47 20.28 15.30
CA PRO A 59 0.28 20.12 16.11
C PRO A 59 0.08 18.63 16.38
N VAL A 60 0.16 18.23 17.65
CA VAL A 60 -0.14 16.89 18.09
C VAL A 60 -1.50 16.53 17.51
N ALA A 61 -1.51 15.60 16.55
CA ALA A 61 -2.73 15.09 15.97
C ALA A 61 -3.66 14.71 17.11
N GLN A 62 -4.78 15.41 17.22
CA GLN A 62 -5.70 15.24 18.32
C GLN A 62 -6.12 13.77 18.34
N VAL A 63 -5.83 13.11 19.46
CA VAL A 63 -6.24 11.73 19.65
C VAL A 63 -7.76 11.69 19.57
N ARG A 64 -8.29 11.00 18.57
CA ARG A 64 -9.75 10.81 18.43
C ARG A 64 -10.23 10.04 19.65
N GLU A 65 -10.86 10.74 20.59
CA GLU A 65 -11.48 10.12 21.78
C GLU A 65 -12.91 9.62 21.53
N GLU A 66 -13.32 9.59 20.26
CA GLU A 66 -14.64 9.08 19.93
C GLU A 66 -14.76 7.59 20.29
N PRO A 67 -15.88 7.20 20.90
CA PRO A 67 -16.17 5.80 21.15
C PRO A 67 -16.06 4.99 19.88
N LEU A 68 -15.56 3.76 19.97
CA LEU A 68 -15.52 2.86 18.83
C LEU A 68 -16.93 2.68 18.27
N PRO A 69 -17.10 2.79 16.96
CA PRO A 69 -18.40 2.58 16.33
C PRO A 69 -18.84 1.12 16.50
N LYS A 70 -20.15 0.92 16.47
CA LYS A 70 -20.72 -0.41 16.50
C LYS A 70 -20.26 -1.20 15.27
N VAL A 71 -19.81 -2.42 15.50
CA VAL A 71 -19.40 -3.33 14.41
C VAL A 71 -20.64 -3.98 13.81
N PRO A 72 -20.76 -4.05 12.48
CA PRO A 72 -21.90 -4.71 11.83
C PRO A 72 -21.90 -6.21 12.05
N ASP A 73 -23.07 -6.82 11.87
CA ASP A 73 -23.17 -8.27 11.72
C ASP A 73 -22.41 -8.71 10.46
N PRO A 74 -21.44 -9.61 10.56
CA PRO A 74 -20.62 -10.04 9.42
C PRO A 74 -21.42 -10.69 8.28
N ASP A 75 -22.59 -11.22 8.57
CA ASP A 75 -23.45 -11.86 7.57
C ASP A 75 -24.43 -10.87 6.90
N ARG A 76 -24.48 -9.63 7.37
CA ARG A 76 -25.35 -8.56 6.88
C ARG A 76 -24.59 -7.42 6.22
N LEU A 77 -23.34 -7.65 5.82
CA LEU A 77 -22.56 -6.66 5.08
C LEU A 77 -23.18 -6.41 3.70
N PRO A 78 -23.15 -5.16 3.20
CA PRO A 78 -23.61 -4.86 1.85
C PRO A 78 -22.77 -5.59 0.79
N PRO A 79 -23.30 -5.77 -0.42
CA PRO A 79 -22.50 -6.29 -1.52
C PRO A 79 -21.33 -5.35 -1.82
N LEU A 80 -20.22 -5.93 -2.29
CA LEU A 80 -19.09 -5.14 -2.75
C LEU A 80 -19.54 -4.25 -3.92
N PRO A 81 -19.13 -2.97 -3.96
CA PRO A 81 -19.42 -2.09 -5.09
C PRO A 81 -18.93 -2.69 -6.41
N ASP A 82 -19.76 -2.59 -7.45
CA ASP A 82 -19.40 -2.98 -8.82
C ASP A 82 -19.45 -1.73 -9.71
N PHE A 83 -18.33 -1.39 -10.31
CA PHE A 83 -18.18 -0.22 -11.17
C PHE A 83 -18.08 -0.58 -12.66
N GLY A 84 -18.31 -1.84 -13.03
CA GLY A 84 -18.22 -2.30 -14.40
C GLY A 84 -16.79 -2.39 -14.95
N PHE A 85 -15.78 -2.31 -14.10
CA PHE A 85 -14.37 -2.53 -14.45
C PHE A 85 -13.67 -3.37 -13.37
N PRO A 86 -12.61 -4.13 -13.73
CA PRO A 86 -11.88 -4.94 -12.77
C PRO A 86 -11.08 -4.05 -11.80
N PRO A 87 -11.01 -4.42 -10.51
CA PRO A 87 -10.15 -3.73 -9.57
C PRO A 87 -8.66 -4.04 -9.84
N PRO A 88 -7.72 -3.23 -9.30
CA PRO A 88 -6.28 -3.41 -9.51
C PRO A 88 -5.68 -4.59 -8.71
N ARG A 89 -6.49 -5.28 -7.92
CA ARG A 89 -6.12 -6.49 -7.16
C ARG A 89 -7.18 -7.57 -7.39
N PRO A 90 -6.86 -8.85 -7.14
CA PRO A 90 -7.85 -9.94 -7.22
C PRO A 90 -9.12 -9.60 -6.44
N ILE A 91 -10.27 -9.86 -7.03
CA ILE A 91 -11.57 -9.49 -6.44
C ILE A 91 -11.79 -10.09 -5.05
N GLU A 92 -11.25 -11.28 -4.80
CA GLU A 92 -11.35 -11.93 -3.49
C GLU A 92 -10.55 -11.16 -2.42
N GLU A 93 -9.41 -10.60 -2.80
CA GLU A 93 -8.62 -9.75 -1.93
C GLU A 93 -9.35 -8.45 -1.62
N VAL A 94 -9.96 -7.83 -2.63
CA VAL A 94 -10.77 -6.63 -2.47
C VAL A 94 -11.95 -6.89 -1.52
N ARG A 95 -12.68 -7.98 -1.71
CA ARG A 95 -13.76 -8.39 -0.79
C ARG A 95 -13.28 -8.56 0.65
N ALA A 96 -12.13 -9.21 0.82
CA ALA A 96 -11.55 -9.45 2.13
C ALA A 96 -11.21 -8.15 2.86
N VAL A 97 -10.61 -7.17 2.17
CA VAL A 97 -10.25 -5.89 2.80
C VAL A 97 -11.45 -5.01 3.11
N TYR A 98 -12.50 -5.00 2.27
CA TYR A 98 -13.76 -4.32 2.58
C TYR A 98 -14.42 -4.92 3.83
N ARG A 99 -14.50 -6.26 3.88
CA ARG A 99 -15.01 -6.96 5.06
C ARG A 99 -14.17 -6.66 6.30
N PHE A 100 -12.85 -6.66 6.16
CA PHE A 100 -11.95 -6.33 7.27
C PHE A 100 -12.16 -4.90 7.77
N ALA A 101 -12.24 -3.91 6.88
CA ALA A 101 -12.49 -2.53 7.25
C ALA A 101 -13.83 -2.36 7.97
N ALA A 102 -14.89 -3.03 7.50
CA ALA A 102 -16.19 -2.98 8.14
C ALA A 102 -16.18 -3.55 9.58
N LEU A 103 -15.44 -4.63 9.80
CA LEU A 103 -15.42 -5.39 11.06
C LEU A 103 -14.33 -4.92 12.04
N ASN A 104 -13.35 -4.14 11.59
CA ASN A 104 -12.19 -3.74 12.40
C ASN A 104 -11.95 -2.22 12.41
N PRO A 105 -12.95 -1.38 12.74
CA PRO A 105 -12.78 0.06 12.81
C PRO A 105 -11.69 0.48 13.82
N GLN A 106 -11.50 -0.31 14.89
CA GLN A 106 -10.46 -0.10 15.90
C GLN A 106 -9.04 -0.23 15.36
N VAL A 107 -8.87 -0.84 14.18
CA VAL A 107 -7.58 -0.93 13.47
C VAL A 107 -7.52 0.11 12.36
N MET A 108 -8.53 0.10 11.47
CA MET A 108 -8.48 0.81 10.21
C MET A 108 -8.48 2.33 10.34
N ARG A 109 -9.16 2.88 11.35
CA ARG A 109 -9.17 4.32 11.67
C ARG A 109 -7.80 4.89 12.08
N TYR A 110 -6.85 4.02 12.39
CA TYR A 110 -5.48 4.40 12.74
C TYR A 110 -4.49 4.13 11.61
N MET A 111 -4.92 3.57 10.50
CA MET A 111 -4.06 3.32 9.34
C MET A 111 -4.13 4.51 8.39
N PRO A 112 -2.99 5.16 8.10
CA PRO A 112 -2.99 6.26 7.15
C PRO A 112 -3.17 5.76 5.72
N CYS A 113 -3.69 6.63 4.87
CA CYS A 113 -3.68 6.45 3.43
C CYS A 113 -2.57 7.26 2.77
N PHE A 114 -2.02 6.76 1.66
CA PHE A 114 -0.85 7.32 0.97
C PHE A 114 -1.13 7.64 -0.51
N CYS A 115 -2.40 7.69 -0.90
CA CYS A 115 -2.81 7.90 -2.29
C CYS A 115 -3.23 9.36 -2.61
N GLY A 116 -3.21 10.26 -1.62
CA GLY A 116 -3.65 11.64 -1.79
C GLY A 116 -5.15 11.84 -1.60
N CYS A 117 -5.85 10.88 -1.00
CA CYS A 117 -7.30 10.94 -0.78
C CYS A 117 -7.74 11.91 0.32
N GLU A 118 -6.82 12.53 1.06
CA GLU A 118 -7.12 13.62 1.97
C GLU A 118 -7.83 14.79 1.26
N ARG A 119 -7.57 14.99 -0.04
CA ARG A 119 -8.27 15.98 -0.88
C ARG A 119 -9.73 15.64 -1.11
N SER A 120 -10.11 14.39 -0.93
CA SER A 120 -11.50 13.92 -0.98
C SER A 120 -12.16 13.90 0.41
N GLY A 121 -11.45 14.38 1.45
CA GLY A 121 -11.94 14.45 2.81
C GLY A 121 -11.63 13.22 3.66
N HIS A 122 -10.92 12.22 3.12
CA HIS A 122 -10.55 11.03 3.87
C HIS A 122 -9.49 11.37 4.94
N GLN A 123 -9.69 10.87 6.14
CA GLN A 123 -8.81 11.09 7.28
C GLN A 123 -7.90 9.90 7.57
N ASP A 124 -8.30 8.72 7.12
CA ASP A 124 -7.58 7.47 7.32
C ASP A 124 -7.92 6.45 6.22
N ASN A 125 -7.38 5.25 6.33
CA ASN A 125 -7.62 4.20 5.34
C ASN A 125 -9.00 3.55 5.50
N GLU A 126 -9.68 3.69 6.64
CA GLU A 126 -11.06 3.23 6.81
C GLU A 126 -11.99 3.97 5.85
N ASP A 127 -11.83 5.29 5.73
CA ASP A 127 -12.66 6.15 4.86
C ASP A 127 -12.59 5.75 3.39
N CYS A 128 -11.53 5.06 2.96
CA CYS A 128 -11.45 4.54 1.60
C CYS A 128 -12.42 3.38 1.32
N PHE A 129 -12.91 2.71 2.35
CA PHE A 129 -13.78 1.52 2.25
C PHE A 129 -15.16 1.74 2.84
N ILE A 130 -15.27 2.59 3.85
CA ILE A 130 -16.49 2.81 4.62
C ILE A 130 -16.91 4.26 4.48
N LYS A 131 -17.95 4.50 3.71
CA LYS A 131 -18.51 5.82 3.49
C LYS A 131 -19.27 6.32 4.72
N SER A 132 -20.01 5.43 5.36
CA SER A 132 -20.79 5.78 6.56
C SER A 132 -21.06 4.55 7.43
N ARG A 133 -21.27 4.83 8.73
CA ARG A 133 -21.74 3.84 9.72
C ARG A 133 -22.98 4.36 10.41
N ALA A 134 -24.04 3.58 10.43
CA ALA A 134 -25.26 3.90 11.14
C ALA A 134 -25.16 3.51 12.63
N ALA A 135 -26.07 4.03 13.45
CA ALA A 135 -26.12 3.76 14.89
C ALA A 135 -26.39 2.28 15.23
N ASP A 136 -27.02 1.54 14.35
CA ASP A 136 -27.26 0.10 14.48
C ASP A 136 -26.03 -0.75 14.11
N GLY A 137 -24.98 -0.10 13.58
CA GLY A 137 -23.74 -0.73 13.12
C GLY A 137 -23.72 -1.06 11.62
N SER A 138 -24.81 -0.88 10.90
CA SER A 138 -24.81 -1.10 9.44
C SER A 138 -23.85 -0.12 8.76
N VAL A 139 -23.27 -0.54 7.62
CA VAL A 139 -22.28 0.23 6.88
C VAL A 139 -22.70 0.44 5.44
N GLU A 140 -22.29 1.58 4.88
CA GLU A 140 -22.28 1.84 3.45
C GLU A 140 -20.83 1.82 2.97
N PHE A 141 -20.55 1.07 1.92
CA PHE A 141 -19.20 0.99 1.35
C PHE A 141 -18.87 2.21 0.50
N ASP A 142 -17.64 2.70 0.64
CA ASP A 142 -17.10 3.74 -0.21
C ASP A 142 -16.48 3.11 -1.48
N PRO A 143 -16.76 3.66 -2.67
CA PRO A 143 -16.21 3.14 -3.93
C PRO A 143 -14.70 3.37 -4.09
N HIS A 144 -14.10 4.31 -3.39
CA HIS A 144 -12.71 4.70 -3.59
C HIS A 144 -11.74 3.53 -3.42
N GLY A 145 -11.92 2.74 -2.36
CA GLY A 145 -11.09 1.58 -2.08
C GLY A 145 -11.10 0.51 -3.18
N TYR A 146 -12.19 0.42 -3.96
CA TYR A 146 -12.29 -0.57 -5.03
C TYR A 146 -11.27 -0.36 -6.15
N SER A 147 -10.97 0.89 -6.48
CA SER A 147 -10.09 1.27 -7.58
C SER A 147 -8.66 1.63 -7.17
N CYS A 148 -8.37 1.73 -5.89
CA CYS A 148 -7.10 2.20 -5.38
C CYS A 148 -6.20 1.06 -4.87
N ALA A 149 -5.18 0.72 -5.66
CA ALA A 149 -4.22 -0.33 -5.30
C ALA A 149 -3.54 -0.08 -3.94
N ILE A 150 -3.11 1.16 -3.66
CA ILE A 150 -2.44 1.51 -2.40
C ILE A 150 -3.37 1.33 -1.21
N CYS A 151 -4.65 1.76 -1.33
CA CYS A 151 -5.62 1.58 -0.24
C CYS A 151 -5.83 0.10 0.08
N ILE A 152 -6.00 -0.73 -0.97
CA ILE A 152 -6.16 -2.18 -0.83
C ILE A 152 -4.92 -2.80 -0.17
N ASP A 153 -3.72 -2.43 -0.63
CA ASP A 153 -2.47 -2.99 -0.11
C ASP A 153 -2.25 -2.64 1.37
N VAL A 154 -2.51 -1.40 1.77
CA VAL A 154 -2.45 -0.96 3.18
C VAL A 154 -3.43 -1.76 4.04
N ALA A 155 -4.70 -1.86 3.63
CA ALA A 155 -5.71 -2.62 4.35
C ALA A 155 -5.38 -4.12 4.44
N ARG A 156 -4.87 -4.71 3.36
CA ARG A 156 -4.44 -6.11 3.31
C ARG A 156 -3.30 -6.37 4.29
N ASP A 157 -2.30 -5.50 4.31
CA ASP A 157 -1.15 -5.67 5.20
C ASP A 157 -1.56 -5.47 6.66
N ALA A 158 -2.41 -4.47 6.96
CA ALA A 158 -2.98 -4.30 8.29
C ALA A 158 -3.79 -5.54 8.73
N MET A 159 -4.62 -6.09 7.84
CA MET A 159 -5.39 -7.32 8.09
C MET A 159 -4.47 -8.52 8.40
N ARG A 160 -3.42 -8.72 7.59
CA ARG A 160 -2.48 -9.83 7.80
C ARG A 160 -1.75 -9.72 9.13
N MET A 161 -1.26 -8.53 9.47
CA MET A 161 -0.56 -8.28 10.73
C MET A 161 -1.51 -8.46 11.92
N ARG A 162 -2.73 -7.95 11.84
CA ARG A 162 -3.74 -8.12 12.87
C ARG A 162 -4.09 -9.58 13.10
N ASN A 163 -4.28 -10.34 12.03
CA ASN A 163 -4.54 -11.78 12.10
C ASN A 163 -3.36 -12.57 12.68
N SER A 164 -2.14 -12.03 12.60
CA SER A 164 -0.94 -12.60 13.22
C SER A 164 -0.75 -12.14 14.68
N GLY A 165 -1.70 -11.39 15.24
CA GLY A 165 -1.67 -10.97 16.65
C GLY A 165 -0.93 -9.66 16.92
N ALA A 166 -0.52 -8.90 15.88
CA ALA A 166 0.11 -7.61 16.08
C ALA A 166 -0.88 -6.59 16.66
N ASP A 167 -0.38 -5.74 17.56
CA ASP A 167 -1.12 -4.60 18.09
C ASP A 167 -1.20 -3.43 17.10
N VAL A 168 -2.15 -2.54 17.31
CA VAL A 168 -2.42 -1.43 16.39
C VAL A 168 -1.22 -0.46 16.25
N PRO A 169 -0.49 -0.09 17.30
CA PRO A 169 0.72 0.72 17.19
C PRO A 169 1.81 0.08 16.31
N SER A 170 2.04 -1.21 16.46
CA SER A 170 3.01 -1.97 15.65
C SER A 170 2.59 -2.05 14.19
N ILE A 171 1.30 -2.31 13.93
CA ILE A 171 0.73 -2.31 12.57
C ILE A 171 0.92 -0.93 11.92
N ARG A 172 0.55 0.15 12.62
CA ARG A 172 0.69 1.52 12.15
C ARG A 172 2.14 1.84 11.76
N THR A 173 3.09 1.51 12.64
CA THR A 173 4.52 1.74 12.38
C THR A 173 5.00 1.00 11.13
N ALA A 174 4.63 -0.26 10.97
CA ALA A 174 5.01 -1.06 9.82
C ALA A 174 4.40 -0.53 8.50
N ILE A 175 3.13 -0.10 8.54
CA ILE A 175 2.45 0.51 7.40
C ILE A 175 3.14 1.81 6.99
N GLU A 176 3.45 2.70 7.95
CA GLU A 176 4.15 3.95 7.65
C GLU A 176 5.54 3.70 7.06
N LEU A 177 6.30 2.77 7.62
CA LEU A 177 7.62 2.43 7.12
C LEU A 177 7.58 1.92 5.68
N ARG A 178 6.56 1.14 5.34
CA ARG A 178 6.41 0.50 4.04
C ARG A 178 5.90 1.44 2.94
N TYR A 179 4.94 2.31 3.26
CA TYR A 179 4.18 3.06 2.25
C TYR A 179 4.51 4.56 2.22
N ARG A 180 5.15 5.10 3.25
CA ARG A 180 5.56 6.51 3.26
C ARG A 180 6.66 6.75 2.23
N THR A 181 6.46 7.75 1.37
CA THR A 181 7.47 8.24 0.43
C THR A 181 7.86 9.68 0.80
N PRO A 182 9.08 10.14 0.47
CA PRO A 182 9.53 11.50 0.83
C PRO A 182 8.65 12.63 0.27
N THR A 183 7.98 12.38 -0.86
CA THR A 183 7.13 13.36 -1.56
C THR A 183 5.65 13.00 -1.57
N GLY A 184 5.29 11.86 -0.95
CA GLY A 184 3.92 11.37 -0.90
C GLY A 184 3.08 12.11 0.14
N THR A 185 1.81 12.34 -0.20
CA THR A 185 0.83 12.82 0.75
C THR A 185 0.37 11.68 1.65
N ILE A 186 0.05 12.00 2.88
CA ILE A 186 -0.46 11.07 3.88
C ILE A 186 -1.66 11.69 4.56
N THR A 187 -2.72 10.93 4.77
CA THR A 187 -3.89 11.40 5.51
C THR A 187 -3.53 11.82 6.94
N PRO A 188 -4.23 12.81 7.52
CA PRO A 188 -3.97 13.33 8.87
C PRO A 188 -4.47 12.37 9.95
N THR A 189 -4.14 11.11 9.82
CA THR A 189 -4.64 10.01 10.65
C THR A 189 -4.06 10.07 12.07
N PRO A 190 -4.87 10.08 13.12
CA PRO A 190 -4.39 10.13 14.49
C PRO A 190 -3.55 8.91 14.86
N ALA A 191 -2.60 9.09 15.76
CA ALA A 191 -1.84 7.98 16.30
C ALA A 191 -2.72 7.11 17.21
N PRO A 192 -2.56 5.77 17.22
CA PRO A 192 -3.21 4.91 18.20
C PRO A 192 -2.67 5.19 19.61
N LYS A 193 -3.53 5.07 20.62
CA LYS A 193 -3.08 5.11 22.02
C LYS A 193 -2.15 3.92 22.30
N ALA A 194 -1.17 4.12 23.18
CA ALA A 194 -0.35 3.02 23.67
C ALA A 194 -1.26 1.95 24.31
N GLY A 195 -1.08 0.69 23.89
CA GLY A 195 -1.91 -0.42 24.37
C GLY A 195 -3.26 -0.57 23.66
N ALA A 196 -3.50 0.12 22.55
CA ALA A 196 -4.66 -0.16 21.70
C ALA A 196 -4.59 -1.63 21.20
N PRO A 197 -5.68 -2.41 21.39
CA PRO A 197 -5.69 -3.85 21.13
C PRO A 197 -5.55 -4.22 19.66
#